data_1e86778c54e095b3bc31fd50c2f4f919
#
_entry.id   1e86778c54e095b3bc31fd50c2f4f919
#
_cell.length_a   1.000
_cell.length_b   1.000
_cell.length_c   1.000
_cell.angle_alpha   90.00
_cell.angle_beta   90.00
_cell.angle_gamma   90.00
#
_symmetry.space_group_name_H-M   'P 1'
#
loop_
_entity.id
_entity.type
_entity.pdbx_description
1 polymer ?
#
loop_
_entity_poly.entity_id
_entity_poly.type
_entity_poly.pdbx_seq_one_letter_code
_entity_poly.pdbx_strand_id
1 'polypeptide(L)'
;MNLKVLHILTNLLVLYVALSCNREGDESRIPISFAVDDYFVEVRGGESNVPDFESFGVFALVNDEELLMDKVRVTDKGSYWSADDLYYWPQKDGSYVDFYAYSPFSNQPSDVGLKFYDENTGKPKFTFTMSENADVDLMVAKSEGRTAAGGSVPMVFRHLLCKVQFSFSVSNEGGYSYLVNEIKVNETPLVANYDWSADEFDVVQAGSISVHIGEDDGSDHLIDSTEPVLIEDFTMYLMPGNLGEVVVTINNDDPKTIDLSDVEISGEVQLNINFEVDLADMKFTTSVTKWVDGGTASGNIS
;
A
#
# COMPACT_ATOMS: atom_id res chain seq x y z
N MET A 1 22.41 -33.54 -64.02
CA MET A 1 21.89 -32.64 -62.99
C MET A 1 22.24 -31.20 -63.39
N ASN A 2 21.26 -30.36 -63.65
CA ASN A 2 21.46 -29.07 -64.32
C ASN A 2 22.20 -28.10 -63.39
N LEU A 3 23.26 -27.46 -63.88
CA LEU A 3 24.08 -26.51 -63.17
C LEU A 3 23.29 -25.40 -62.48
N LYS A 4 22.13 -25.03 -63.04
CA LYS A 4 21.19 -24.07 -62.45
C LYS A 4 20.48 -24.57 -61.17
N VAL A 5 20.27 -25.86 -61.02
CA VAL A 5 19.64 -26.47 -59.83
C VAL A 5 20.64 -26.53 -58.68
N LEU A 6 21.93 -26.73 -59.01
CA LEU A 6 23.01 -26.72 -57.99
C LEU A 6 23.23 -25.35 -57.40
N HIS A 7 23.11 -24.26 -58.20
CA HIS A 7 23.22 -22.87 -57.72
C HIS A 7 22.04 -22.45 -56.82
N ILE A 8 20.81 -22.93 -57.09
CA ILE A 8 19.66 -22.67 -56.24
C ILE A 8 19.77 -23.39 -54.90
N LEU A 9 20.25 -24.63 -54.89
CA LEU A 9 20.46 -25.40 -53.67
C LEU A 9 21.58 -24.82 -52.82
N THR A 10 22.69 -24.32 -53.38
CA THR A 10 23.75 -23.65 -52.62
C THR A 10 23.33 -22.31 -52.06
N ASN A 11 22.54 -21.50 -52.78
CA ASN A 11 22.00 -20.24 -52.28
C ASN A 11 20.96 -20.45 -51.17
N LEU A 12 20.12 -21.51 -51.25
CA LEU A 12 19.19 -21.88 -50.22
C LEU A 12 19.87 -22.35 -48.94
N LEU A 13 20.98 -23.09 -49.05
CA LEU A 13 21.78 -23.59 -47.91
C LEU A 13 22.49 -22.41 -47.21
N VAL A 14 23.03 -21.46 -47.97
CA VAL A 14 23.69 -20.27 -47.40
C VAL A 14 22.66 -19.34 -46.72
N LEU A 15 21.45 -19.24 -47.26
CA LEU A 15 20.40 -18.48 -46.63
C LEU A 15 19.89 -19.12 -45.33
N TYR A 16 19.88 -20.46 -45.25
CA TYR A 16 19.51 -21.20 -44.05
C TYR A 16 20.57 -21.10 -42.93
N VAL A 17 21.85 -21.04 -43.29
CA VAL A 17 22.95 -20.83 -42.32
C VAL A 17 23.00 -19.37 -41.88
N ALA A 18 22.66 -18.39 -42.73
CA ALA A 18 22.57 -16.98 -42.33
C ALA A 18 21.37 -16.65 -41.43
N LEU A 19 20.29 -17.44 -41.50
CA LEU A 19 19.13 -17.30 -40.61
C LEU A 19 19.32 -18.01 -39.26
N SER A 20 20.26 -18.93 -39.14
CA SER A 20 20.57 -19.65 -37.90
C SER A 20 21.61 -18.95 -37.02
N CYS A 21 22.32 -17.93 -37.54
CA CYS A 21 23.38 -17.24 -36.81
C CYS A 21 22.97 -16.00 -36.02
N ASN A 22 21.67 -15.64 -36.01
CA ASN A 22 21.20 -14.43 -35.29
C ASN A 22 20.34 -14.75 -34.06
N ARG A 23 20.43 -15.92 -33.45
CA ARG A 23 19.65 -16.32 -32.27
C ARG A 23 20.49 -16.85 -31.09
N GLU A 24 21.78 -16.69 -31.08
CA GLU A 24 22.65 -17.21 -30.01
C GLU A 24 22.97 -16.21 -28.89
N GLY A 25 22.19 -15.12 -28.72
CA GLY A 25 22.51 -14.11 -27.72
C GLY A 25 21.51 -13.97 -26.56
N ASP A 26 20.30 -14.52 -26.64
CA ASP A 26 19.24 -14.14 -25.68
C ASP A 26 18.52 -15.32 -24.99
N GLU A 27 18.81 -16.58 -25.34
CA GLU A 27 18.13 -17.74 -24.74
C GLU A 27 18.66 -18.16 -23.36
N SER A 28 19.71 -17.52 -22.83
CA SER A 28 20.29 -17.86 -21.52
C SER A 28 19.89 -16.90 -20.39
N ARG A 29 19.21 -15.80 -20.70
CA ARG A 29 18.81 -14.82 -19.67
C ARG A 29 17.47 -15.18 -19.07
N ILE A 30 17.44 -15.33 -17.75
CA ILE A 30 16.20 -15.63 -17.01
C ILE A 30 15.53 -14.29 -16.68
N PRO A 31 14.28 -14.03 -17.13
CA PRO A 31 13.58 -12.83 -16.78
C PRO A 31 13.17 -12.82 -15.31
N ILE A 32 13.12 -11.62 -14.72
CA ILE A 32 12.63 -11.42 -13.36
C ILE A 32 11.09 -11.32 -13.42
N SER A 33 10.44 -12.12 -12.59
CA SER A 33 9.00 -12.06 -12.34
C SER A 33 8.73 -12.06 -10.84
N PHE A 34 7.54 -11.63 -10.45
CA PHE A 34 7.15 -11.51 -9.06
C PHE A 34 5.94 -12.41 -8.77
N ALA A 35 5.87 -12.90 -7.55
CA ALA A 35 4.69 -13.50 -6.96
C ALA A 35 4.27 -12.58 -5.80
N VAL A 36 3.07 -12.04 -5.89
CA VAL A 36 2.50 -11.23 -4.81
C VAL A 36 1.66 -12.18 -3.98
N ASP A 37 2.18 -12.47 -2.79
CA ASP A 37 1.46 -13.25 -1.80
C ASP A 37 0.92 -12.29 -0.76
N ASP A 38 -0.32 -12.49 -0.38
CA ASP A 38 -0.91 -11.85 0.77
C ASP A 38 -0.15 -12.22 2.04
N TYR A 39 -0.07 -11.28 2.95
CA TYR A 39 0.33 -11.60 4.31
C TYR A 39 -0.65 -12.64 4.86
N PHE A 40 -0.25 -13.93 4.86
CA PHE A 40 -1.06 -15.02 5.40
C PHE A 40 -1.31 -14.80 6.89
N VAL A 41 -2.41 -14.16 7.20
CA VAL A 41 -3.08 -14.47 8.43
C VAL A 41 -3.78 -15.81 8.18
N GLU A 42 -3.38 -16.88 8.88
CA GLU A 42 -4.16 -18.12 8.97
C GLU A 42 -5.55 -17.79 9.52
N VAL A 43 -6.43 -17.25 8.68
CA VAL A 43 -7.85 -17.21 8.98
C VAL A 43 -8.39 -18.53 8.49
N ARG A 44 -8.82 -19.39 9.43
CA ARG A 44 -9.61 -20.57 9.12
C ARG A 44 -10.90 -20.14 8.43
N GLY A 45 -10.87 -20.07 7.08
CA GLY A 45 -12.02 -19.65 6.30
C GLY A 45 -11.71 -19.22 4.88
N GLY A 46 -10.69 -19.72 4.24
CA GLY A 46 -10.65 -19.97 2.79
C GLY A 46 -10.94 -18.85 1.80
N GLU A 47 -10.71 -17.58 2.11
CA GLU A 47 -10.73 -16.51 1.11
C GLU A 47 -9.31 -15.96 0.94
N SER A 48 -8.85 -15.90 -0.32
CA SER A 48 -7.54 -15.36 -0.68
C SER A 48 -7.61 -13.83 -0.65
N ASN A 49 -6.87 -13.21 0.25
CA ASN A 49 -6.78 -11.77 0.37
C ASN A 49 -5.64 -11.27 -0.53
N VAL A 50 -5.89 -11.08 -1.82
CA VAL A 50 -4.94 -10.38 -2.71
C VAL A 50 -5.09 -8.88 -2.42
N PRO A 51 -3.97 -8.13 -2.19
CA PRO A 51 -4.07 -6.69 -2.00
C PRO A 51 -4.83 -6.05 -3.16
N ASP A 52 -5.75 -5.14 -2.84
CA ASP A 52 -6.58 -4.47 -3.85
C ASP A 52 -5.77 -3.35 -4.53
N PHE A 53 -4.70 -3.73 -5.21
CA PHE A 53 -3.95 -2.80 -6.05
C PHE A 53 -3.59 -3.40 -7.41
N GLU A 54 -3.65 -2.58 -8.45
CA GLU A 54 -3.37 -2.99 -9.82
C GLU A 54 -1.87 -2.99 -10.18
N SER A 55 -1.06 -2.29 -9.42
CA SER A 55 0.38 -2.13 -9.67
C SER A 55 1.14 -1.65 -8.44
N PHE A 56 2.44 -1.95 -8.41
CA PHE A 56 3.36 -1.44 -7.40
C PHE A 56 4.66 -0.97 -8.03
N GLY A 57 5.42 -0.16 -7.30
CA GLY A 57 6.76 0.25 -7.69
C GLY A 57 7.81 -0.63 -7.05
N VAL A 58 8.90 -0.92 -7.77
CA VAL A 58 9.98 -1.73 -7.25
C VAL A 58 11.35 -1.11 -7.49
N PHE A 59 12.20 -1.23 -6.48
CA PHE A 59 13.65 -1.06 -6.56
C PHE A 59 14.30 -2.43 -6.50
N ALA A 60 15.39 -2.60 -7.24
CA ALA A 60 16.20 -3.82 -7.17
C ALA A 60 17.69 -3.47 -7.14
N LEU A 61 18.41 -4.02 -6.16
CA LEU A 61 19.84 -3.81 -5.96
C LEU A 61 20.58 -5.13 -6.14
N VAL A 62 21.60 -5.13 -6.98
CA VAL A 62 22.51 -6.28 -7.15
C VAL A 62 23.65 -6.14 -6.15
N ASN A 63 23.82 -7.14 -5.29
CA ASN A 63 24.88 -7.21 -4.28
C ASN A 63 24.95 -5.96 -3.37
N ASP A 64 23.83 -5.34 -3.05
CA ASP A 64 23.68 -4.08 -2.27
C ASP A 64 24.32 -2.83 -2.91
N GLU A 65 24.82 -2.90 -4.15
CA GLU A 65 25.60 -1.82 -4.75
C GLU A 65 25.00 -1.28 -6.06
N GLU A 66 24.61 -2.16 -6.98
CA GLU A 66 24.22 -1.79 -8.33
C GLU A 66 22.69 -1.72 -8.45
N LEU A 67 22.17 -0.55 -8.83
CA LEU A 67 20.74 -0.35 -9.06
C LEU A 67 20.31 -1.01 -10.38
N LEU A 68 19.55 -2.10 -10.29
CA LEU A 68 19.01 -2.84 -11.43
C LEU A 68 17.62 -2.30 -11.83
N MET A 69 16.79 -1.95 -10.86
CA MET A 69 15.48 -1.37 -11.06
C MET A 69 15.34 -0.13 -10.18
N ASP A 70 14.84 0.98 -10.77
CA ASP A 70 14.59 2.24 -10.08
C ASP A 70 13.13 2.64 -10.25
N LYS A 71 12.32 2.47 -9.22
CA LYS A 71 10.87 2.81 -9.21
C LYS A 71 10.11 2.19 -10.40
N VAL A 72 10.49 0.96 -10.75
CA VAL A 72 9.92 0.28 -11.92
C VAL A 72 8.50 -0.18 -11.59
N ARG A 73 7.56 0.16 -12.47
CA ARG A 73 6.18 -0.31 -12.36
C ARG A 73 6.08 -1.80 -12.63
N VAL A 74 5.41 -2.50 -11.73
CA VAL A 74 5.06 -3.92 -11.86
C VAL A 74 3.55 -4.05 -11.85
N THR A 75 3.01 -4.85 -12.77
CA THR A 75 1.57 -5.07 -12.95
C THR A 75 1.23 -6.54 -12.96
N ASP A 76 0.00 -6.86 -12.60
CA ASP A 76 -0.54 -8.21 -12.71
C ASP A 76 -0.69 -8.61 -14.19
N LYS A 77 -0.22 -9.80 -14.53
CA LYS A 77 -0.38 -10.44 -15.85
C LYS A 77 -1.32 -11.66 -15.79
N GLY A 78 -2.05 -11.80 -14.69
CA GLY A 78 -3.04 -12.84 -14.43
C GLY A 78 -2.48 -14.09 -13.73
N SER A 79 -1.28 -14.55 -14.04
CA SER A 79 -0.64 -15.72 -13.41
C SER A 79 0.69 -15.40 -12.72
N TYR A 80 1.21 -14.21 -12.92
CA TYR A 80 2.42 -13.67 -12.31
C TYR A 80 2.43 -12.15 -12.44
N TRP A 81 3.28 -11.49 -11.67
CA TRP A 81 3.50 -10.06 -11.77
C TRP A 81 4.82 -9.79 -12.48
N SER A 82 4.85 -8.80 -13.36
CA SER A 82 6.09 -8.40 -14.03
C SER A 82 6.13 -6.90 -14.31
N ALA A 83 7.35 -6.40 -14.45
CA ALA A 83 7.58 -5.06 -14.98
C ALA A 83 7.10 -4.96 -16.44
N ASP A 84 6.78 -3.72 -16.87
CA ASP A 84 6.38 -3.46 -18.25
C ASP A 84 7.55 -3.69 -19.22
N ASP A 85 8.78 -3.36 -18.81
CA ASP A 85 10.01 -3.70 -19.50
C ASP A 85 10.61 -5.00 -18.96
N LEU A 86 11.42 -5.69 -19.80
CA LEU A 86 12.07 -6.93 -19.40
C LEU A 86 13.33 -6.66 -18.59
N TYR A 87 13.36 -7.12 -17.37
CA TYR A 87 14.53 -7.18 -16.50
C TYR A 87 14.98 -8.62 -16.32
N TYR A 88 16.30 -8.83 -16.21
CA TYR A 88 16.89 -10.15 -16.17
C TYR A 88 17.77 -10.33 -14.94
N TRP A 89 17.80 -11.53 -14.43
CA TRP A 89 18.72 -11.91 -13.37
C TRP A 89 20.18 -11.69 -13.78
N PRO A 90 21.04 -11.23 -12.85
CA PRO A 90 22.49 -11.13 -13.09
C PRO A 90 23.06 -12.49 -13.50
N GLN A 91 23.94 -12.49 -14.51
CA GLN A 91 24.57 -13.72 -14.99
C GLN A 91 25.88 -14.07 -14.26
N LYS A 92 26.39 -13.17 -13.42
CA LYS A 92 27.61 -13.37 -12.65
C LYS A 92 27.34 -14.35 -11.50
N ASP A 93 28.13 -15.41 -11.42
CA ASP A 93 28.06 -16.42 -10.36
C ASP A 93 28.17 -15.77 -8.96
N GLY A 94 27.30 -16.18 -8.05
CA GLY A 94 27.25 -15.68 -6.69
C GLY A 94 26.56 -14.33 -6.52
N SER A 95 26.01 -13.74 -7.59
CA SER A 95 25.21 -12.53 -7.47
C SER A 95 23.86 -12.84 -6.85
N TYR A 96 23.38 -11.92 -6.02
CA TYR A 96 22.04 -11.87 -5.48
C TYR A 96 21.39 -10.52 -5.77
N VAL A 97 20.09 -10.45 -5.62
CA VAL A 97 19.31 -9.23 -5.81
C VAL A 97 18.38 -9.03 -4.62
N ASP A 98 18.40 -7.84 -4.08
CA ASP A 98 17.47 -7.38 -3.06
C ASP A 98 16.39 -6.52 -3.70
N PHE A 99 15.13 -6.81 -3.38
CA PHE A 99 13.98 -6.12 -3.91
C PHE A 99 13.25 -5.37 -2.79
N TYR A 100 12.87 -4.13 -3.07
CA TYR A 100 12.10 -3.24 -2.19
C TYR A 100 10.94 -2.68 -3.00
N ALA A 101 9.71 -2.91 -2.53
CA ALA A 101 8.51 -2.51 -3.24
C ALA A 101 7.62 -1.60 -2.40
N TYR A 102 6.83 -0.77 -3.07
CA TYR A 102 5.87 0.14 -2.47
C TYR A 102 4.58 0.20 -3.28
N SER A 103 3.47 0.42 -2.62
CA SER A 103 2.14 0.66 -3.19
C SER A 103 1.47 1.80 -2.40
N PRO A 104 0.67 2.67 -3.03
CA PRO A 104 0.32 2.67 -4.46
C PRO A 104 1.46 3.15 -5.36
N PHE A 105 1.46 2.69 -6.60
CA PHE A 105 2.39 3.20 -7.62
C PHE A 105 1.81 4.43 -8.30
N SER A 106 2.63 5.47 -8.47
CA SER A 106 2.38 6.60 -9.37
C SER A 106 3.62 6.90 -10.20
N ASN A 107 3.42 7.30 -11.45
CA ASN A 107 4.50 7.83 -12.30
C ASN A 107 5.08 9.14 -11.73
N GLN A 108 4.33 9.81 -10.88
CA GLN A 108 4.72 10.97 -10.08
C GLN A 108 4.58 10.58 -8.61
N PRO A 109 5.63 10.06 -7.95
CA PRO A 109 5.52 9.59 -6.56
C PRO A 109 4.95 10.62 -5.58
N SER A 110 5.11 11.93 -5.87
CA SER A 110 4.52 13.02 -5.08
C SER A 110 2.99 13.01 -5.06
N ASP A 111 2.32 12.42 -6.07
CA ASP A 111 0.85 12.34 -6.11
C ASP A 111 0.29 11.42 -5.02
N VAL A 112 1.13 10.50 -4.53
CA VAL A 112 0.83 9.60 -3.42
C VAL A 112 1.66 9.91 -2.18
N GLY A 113 2.16 11.14 -2.07
CA GLY A 113 2.89 11.63 -0.91
C GLY A 113 4.33 11.11 -0.78
N LEU A 114 4.87 10.41 -1.78
CA LEU A 114 6.20 9.81 -1.70
C LEU A 114 7.28 10.69 -2.33
N LYS A 115 8.40 10.84 -1.62
CA LYS A 115 9.62 11.43 -2.12
C LYS A 115 10.79 10.51 -1.81
N PHE A 116 11.31 9.84 -2.84
CA PHE A 116 12.47 8.97 -2.71
C PHE A 116 13.77 9.78 -2.64
N TYR A 117 14.70 9.30 -1.85
CA TYR A 117 16.06 9.86 -1.81
C TYR A 117 16.86 9.31 -2.99
N ASP A 118 17.48 10.22 -3.71
CA ASP A 118 18.34 9.93 -4.87
C ASP A 118 19.77 9.57 -4.38
N GLU A 119 19.86 8.58 -3.52
CA GLU A 119 21.15 8.05 -3.08
C GLU A 119 21.54 6.91 -4.01
N ASN A 120 22.55 7.15 -4.84
CA ASN A 120 23.09 6.17 -5.81
C ASN A 120 23.70 4.93 -5.16
N THR A 121 23.67 4.80 -3.86
CA THR A 121 24.27 3.70 -3.10
C THR A 121 23.44 3.41 -1.84
N GLY A 122 23.07 2.14 -1.67
CA GLY A 122 22.38 1.65 -0.47
C GLY A 122 20.90 1.37 -0.68
N LYS A 123 20.26 0.89 0.38
CA LYS A 123 18.84 0.55 0.39
C LYS A 123 17.98 1.80 0.18
N PRO A 124 16.88 1.72 -0.57
CA PRO A 124 16.04 2.88 -0.83
C PRO A 124 15.41 3.41 0.47
N LYS A 125 15.20 4.72 0.50
CA LYS A 125 14.52 5.45 1.58
C LYS A 125 13.57 6.43 0.96
N PHE A 126 12.51 6.78 1.69
CA PHE A 126 11.60 7.82 1.23
C PHE A 126 11.10 8.68 2.39
N THR A 127 10.70 9.90 2.07
CA THR A 127 9.82 10.70 2.91
C THR A 127 8.39 10.46 2.47
N PHE A 128 7.51 10.16 3.40
CA PHE A 128 6.07 10.12 3.17
C PHE A 128 5.44 11.38 3.75
N THR A 129 4.62 12.04 2.94
CA THR A 129 3.77 13.16 3.35
C THR A 129 2.32 12.73 3.22
N MET A 130 1.59 12.77 4.31
CA MET A 130 0.18 12.41 4.35
C MET A 130 -0.63 13.31 3.42
N SER A 131 -1.57 12.76 2.69
CA SER A 131 -2.54 13.53 1.88
C SER A 131 -3.46 14.35 2.76
N GLU A 132 -4.08 15.38 2.20
CA GLU A 132 -5.00 16.27 2.94
C GLU A 132 -6.17 15.53 3.57
N ASN A 133 -6.63 14.43 2.95
CA ASN A 133 -7.75 13.61 3.40
C ASN A 133 -7.32 12.32 4.11
N ALA A 134 -6.01 12.06 4.27
CA ALA A 134 -5.46 10.80 4.79
C ALA A 134 -6.00 9.55 4.07
N ASP A 135 -6.17 9.62 2.75
CA ASP A 135 -6.80 8.60 1.91
C ASP A 135 -5.81 7.66 1.20
N VAL A 136 -4.51 7.85 1.41
CA VAL A 136 -3.47 7.01 0.82
C VAL A 136 -3.14 5.84 1.74
N ASP A 137 -3.45 4.63 1.31
CA ASP A 137 -3.03 3.40 1.96
C ASP A 137 -1.63 3.00 1.49
N LEU A 138 -0.62 3.33 2.31
CA LEU A 138 0.77 3.06 1.99
C LEU A 138 1.19 1.67 2.44
N MET A 139 1.62 0.85 1.48
CA MET A 139 2.11 -0.50 1.71
C MET A 139 3.55 -0.66 1.21
N VAL A 140 4.30 -1.54 1.85
CA VAL A 140 5.66 -1.91 1.42
C VAL A 140 5.87 -3.42 1.46
N ALA A 141 6.81 -3.87 0.63
CA ALA A 141 7.33 -5.25 0.68
C ALA A 141 8.85 -5.25 0.50
N LYS A 142 9.50 -6.29 1.01
CA LYS A 142 10.92 -6.55 0.75
C LYS A 142 11.19 -8.04 0.52
N SER A 143 12.16 -8.33 -0.32
CA SER A 143 12.57 -9.70 -0.66
C SER A 143 14.05 -9.72 -0.93
N GLU A 144 14.86 -10.05 0.07
CA GLU A 144 16.32 -9.91 0.05
C GLU A 144 17.01 -11.22 -0.30
N GLY A 145 18.25 -11.13 -0.82
CA GLY A 145 19.14 -12.29 -1.10
C GLY A 145 18.61 -13.20 -2.20
N ARG A 146 17.86 -12.70 -3.16
CA ARG A 146 17.23 -13.53 -4.20
C ARG A 146 18.18 -13.84 -5.35
N THR A 147 17.98 -15.03 -5.93
CA THR A 147 18.73 -15.52 -7.10
C THR A 147 17.77 -16.11 -8.12
N ALA A 148 18.23 -16.24 -9.37
CA ALA A 148 17.43 -16.84 -10.44
C ALA A 148 16.89 -18.24 -10.13
N ALA A 149 17.60 -19.02 -9.30
CA ALA A 149 17.20 -20.36 -8.91
C ALA A 149 15.93 -20.38 -8.04
N GLY A 150 15.56 -19.26 -7.43
CA GLY A 150 14.36 -19.13 -6.59
C GLY A 150 13.06 -19.00 -7.36
N GLY A 151 13.10 -18.83 -8.69
CA GLY A 151 11.91 -18.59 -9.51
C GLY A 151 11.38 -17.16 -9.37
N SER A 152 10.05 -16.98 -9.34
CA SER A 152 9.43 -15.68 -9.12
C SER A 152 9.76 -15.13 -7.73
N VAL A 153 10.01 -13.83 -7.66
CA VAL A 153 10.34 -13.13 -6.40
C VAL A 153 9.09 -12.99 -5.54
N PRO A 154 9.04 -13.60 -4.35
CA PRO A 154 7.89 -13.43 -3.46
C PRO A 154 7.89 -12.01 -2.89
N MET A 155 6.77 -11.31 -3.03
CA MET A 155 6.50 -9.99 -2.46
C MET A 155 5.33 -10.10 -1.50
N VAL A 156 5.62 -9.95 -0.21
CA VAL A 156 4.63 -9.94 0.86
C VAL A 156 4.45 -8.49 1.29
N PHE A 157 3.34 -7.88 0.87
CA PHE A 157 3.02 -6.51 1.23
C PHE A 157 2.44 -6.42 2.63
N ARG A 158 2.73 -5.33 3.31
CA ARG A 158 2.12 -4.96 4.58
C ARG A 158 1.79 -3.47 4.60
N HIS A 159 0.73 -3.12 5.28
CA HIS A 159 0.36 -1.72 5.50
C HIS A 159 1.34 -1.06 6.45
N LEU A 160 1.86 0.11 6.08
CA LEU A 160 2.67 0.93 6.98
C LEU A 160 1.84 1.80 7.91
N LEU A 161 0.59 2.05 7.53
CA LEU A 161 -0.33 2.95 8.22
C LEU A 161 -1.35 2.17 9.04
N CYS A 162 -2.00 2.87 9.97
CA CYS A 162 -3.18 2.40 10.68
C CYS A 162 -4.43 2.85 9.93
N LYS A 163 -5.35 1.94 9.64
CA LYS A 163 -6.68 2.28 9.13
C LYS A 163 -7.56 2.67 10.30
N VAL A 164 -7.95 3.93 10.36
CA VAL A 164 -8.86 4.46 11.39
C VAL A 164 -10.24 4.67 10.80
N GLN A 165 -11.23 4.03 11.40
CA GLN A 165 -12.62 4.12 10.99
C GLN A 165 -13.48 4.68 12.12
N PHE A 166 -14.49 5.46 11.74
CA PHE A 166 -15.37 6.13 12.66
C PHE A 166 -16.81 5.66 12.47
N SER A 167 -17.42 5.21 13.57
CA SER A 167 -18.81 4.80 13.63
C SER A 167 -19.55 5.71 14.60
N PHE A 168 -20.83 5.92 14.35
CA PHE A 168 -21.66 6.77 15.18
C PHE A 168 -22.98 6.08 15.53
N SER A 169 -23.46 6.36 16.73
CA SER A 169 -24.78 5.93 17.21
C SER A 169 -25.42 7.03 18.06
N VAL A 170 -26.72 6.97 18.25
CA VAL A 170 -27.43 7.86 19.19
C VAL A 170 -27.71 7.13 20.51
N SER A 171 -27.70 7.86 21.63
CA SER A 171 -27.88 7.26 22.96
C SER A 171 -29.29 6.75 23.23
N ASN A 172 -30.30 7.24 22.50
CA ASN A 172 -31.70 6.81 22.63
C ASN A 172 -32.50 7.01 21.34
N GLU A 173 -33.55 6.21 21.16
CA GLU A 173 -34.46 6.28 20.02
C GLU A 173 -35.40 7.51 20.03
N GLY A 174 -34.95 8.63 20.57
CA GLY A 174 -35.79 9.83 20.81
C GLY A 174 -36.21 10.61 19.56
N GLY A 175 -35.94 10.07 18.35
CA GLY A 175 -36.32 10.68 17.08
C GLY A 175 -35.48 11.89 16.68
N TYR A 176 -34.30 12.02 17.26
CA TYR A 176 -33.32 13.02 16.85
C TYR A 176 -32.38 12.37 15.84
N SER A 177 -32.04 13.11 14.81
CA SER A 177 -31.00 12.75 13.84
C SER A 177 -29.89 13.80 13.86
N TYR A 178 -28.67 13.37 13.71
CA TYR A 178 -27.49 14.21 13.75
C TYR A 178 -26.70 14.05 12.44
N LEU A 179 -26.21 15.17 11.91
CA LEU A 179 -25.35 15.17 10.73
C LEU A 179 -23.89 15.33 11.15
N VAL A 180 -23.01 14.39 10.81
CA VAL A 180 -21.58 14.55 11.00
C VAL A 180 -21.00 15.34 9.84
N ASN A 181 -20.36 16.47 10.13
CA ASN A 181 -19.84 17.38 9.12
C ASN A 181 -18.34 17.25 8.94
N GLU A 182 -17.58 17.05 10.04
CA GLU A 182 -16.14 17.00 10.02
C GLU A 182 -15.60 16.09 11.11
N ILE A 183 -14.56 15.37 10.79
CA ILE A 183 -13.67 14.72 11.77
C ILE A 183 -12.27 15.27 11.55
N LYS A 184 -11.67 15.78 12.61
CA LYS A 184 -10.31 16.29 12.63
C LYS A 184 -9.49 15.56 13.68
N VAL A 185 -8.28 15.13 13.30
CA VAL A 185 -7.30 14.53 14.20
C VAL A 185 -6.16 15.53 14.39
N ASN A 186 -5.93 15.90 15.63
CA ASN A 186 -4.85 16.81 16.02
C ASN A 186 -3.61 16.04 16.45
N GLU A 187 -2.43 16.69 16.35
CA GLU A 187 -1.14 16.18 16.85
C GLU A 187 -0.73 14.84 16.20
N THR A 188 -1.23 14.54 15.01
CA THR A 188 -0.85 13.34 14.27
C THR A 188 0.40 13.58 13.41
N PRO A 189 1.25 12.56 13.17
CA PRO A 189 2.35 12.67 12.21
C PRO A 189 1.83 12.98 10.81
N LEU A 190 2.41 14.01 10.17
CA LEU A 190 2.06 14.41 8.79
C LEU A 190 3.17 14.14 7.78
N VAL A 191 4.43 14.20 8.24
CA VAL A 191 5.60 13.94 7.41
C VAL A 191 6.56 13.06 8.19
N ALA A 192 6.99 11.96 7.60
CA ALA A 192 7.98 11.07 8.19
C ALA A 192 8.91 10.47 7.15
N ASN A 193 10.14 10.17 7.56
CA ASN A 193 11.08 9.40 6.76
C ASN A 193 10.92 7.93 7.06
N TYR A 194 10.93 7.10 6.02
CA TYR A 194 10.91 5.65 6.17
C TYR A 194 12.20 5.03 5.64
N ASP A 195 12.78 4.13 6.43
CA ASP A 195 13.97 3.37 6.08
C ASP A 195 13.64 1.87 6.08
N TRP A 196 13.73 1.21 4.93
CA TRP A 196 13.53 -0.25 4.83
C TRP A 196 14.49 -1.08 5.69
N SER A 197 15.66 -0.51 6.06
CA SER A 197 16.63 -1.23 6.91
C SER A 197 16.21 -1.24 8.37
N ALA A 198 15.71 -0.13 8.87
CA ALA A 198 15.21 0.02 10.24
C ALA A 198 13.76 -0.50 10.37
N ASP A 199 13.02 -0.45 9.26
CA ASP A 199 11.61 -0.83 9.16
C ASP A 199 10.69 0.02 10.05
N GLU A 200 10.99 1.32 10.12
CA GLU A 200 10.31 2.28 10.99
C GLU A 200 10.21 3.67 10.35
N PHE A 201 9.25 4.45 10.83
CA PHE A 201 9.11 5.85 10.54
C PHE A 201 9.89 6.72 11.53
N ASP A 202 10.62 7.71 11.01
CA ASP A 202 11.18 8.83 11.76
C ASP A 202 10.34 10.08 11.49
N VAL A 203 9.52 10.51 12.45
CA VAL A 203 8.58 11.62 12.29
C VAL A 203 9.34 12.94 12.19
N VAL A 204 9.13 13.64 11.09
CA VAL A 204 9.73 14.95 10.78
C VAL A 204 8.80 16.09 11.16
N GLN A 205 7.50 15.91 10.94
CA GLN A 205 6.49 16.93 11.20
C GLN A 205 5.19 16.28 11.70
N ALA A 206 4.61 16.89 12.74
CA ALA A 206 3.26 16.59 13.20
C ALA A 206 2.35 17.81 13.01
N GLY A 207 1.04 17.58 13.01
CA GLY A 207 0.05 18.63 12.83
C GLY A 207 -1.36 18.08 12.93
N SER A 208 -2.29 18.68 12.20
CA SER A 208 -3.68 18.26 12.18
C SER A 208 -4.09 17.86 10.78
N ILE A 209 -4.96 16.86 10.70
CA ILE A 209 -5.60 16.43 9.47
C ILE A 209 -7.11 16.41 9.68
N SER A 210 -7.88 16.78 8.66
CA SER A 210 -9.35 16.74 8.75
C SER A 210 -9.96 16.20 7.46
N VAL A 211 -11.01 15.40 7.64
CA VAL A 211 -11.91 15.04 6.55
C VAL A 211 -13.21 15.80 6.77
N HIS A 212 -13.60 16.56 5.78
CA HIS A 212 -14.80 17.39 5.78
C HIS A 212 -15.73 16.92 4.68
N ILE A 213 -16.99 16.73 5.03
CA ILE A 213 -18.03 16.37 4.08
C ILE A 213 -18.81 17.61 3.71
N GLY A 214 -18.84 17.91 2.41
CA GLY A 214 -19.55 19.08 1.88
C GLY A 214 -21.06 19.01 2.11
N GLU A 215 -21.70 20.17 2.16
CA GLU A 215 -23.15 20.32 2.44
C GLU A 215 -24.07 19.70 1.38
N ASP A 216 -23.55 19.30 0.22
CA ASP A 216 -24.35 18.89 -0.94
C ASP A 216 -24.78 17.41 -0.92
N ASP A 217 -24.28 16.59 0.03
CA ASP A 217 -24.57 15.15 0.07
C ASP A 217 -25.08 14.67 1.45
N GLY A 218 -25.89 15.46 2.08
CA GLY A 218 -26.33 15.32 3.48
C GLY A 218 -27.16 14.08 3.85
N SER A 219 -27.39 13.13 2.95
CA SER A 219 -28.22 11.96 3.27
C SER A 219 -27.45 10.78 3.87
N ASP A 220 -26.16 10.62 3.54
CA ASP A 220 -25.40 9.43 3.90
C ASP A 220 -24.68 9.54 5.25
N HIS A 221 -24.64 10.72 5.86
CA HIS A 221 -23.95 10.99 7.11
C HIS A 221 -24.91 11.31 8.29
N LEU A 222 -26.18 10.98 8.09
CA LEU A 222 -27.22 11.16 9.09
C LEU A 222 -27.18 10.00 10.08
N ILE A 223 -27.05 10.33 11.36
CA ILE A 223 -27.05 9.36 12.45
C ILE A 223 -28.41 9.41 13.14
N ASP A 224 -29.18 8.35 13.06
CA ASP A 224 -30.48 8.16 13.72
C ASP A 224 -30.61 6.79 14.38
N SER A 225 -29.60 5.93 14.26
CA SER A 225 -29.56 4.57 14.78
C SER A 225 -28.93 4.50 16.18
N THR A 226 -29.48 3.69 17.04
CA THR A 226 -28.86 3.31 18.34
C THR A 226 -27.73 2.29 18.17
N GLU A 227 -27.70 1.58 17.05
CA GLU A 227 -26.57 0.71 16.69
C GLU A 227 -25.53 1.53 15.94
N PRO A 228 -24.22 1.27 16.18
CA PRO A 228 -23.15 1.98 15.49
C PRO A 228 -23.22 1.83 13.97
N VAL A 229 -23.22 2.96 13.27
CA VAL A 229 -23.18 3.05 11.80
C VAL A 229 -21.80 3.55 11.40
N LEU A 230 -21.08 2.79 10.57
CA LEU A 230 -19.82 3.18 9.99
C LEU A 230 -20.08 4.24 8.91
N ILE A 231 -19.34 5.35 8.97
CA ILE A 231 -19.29 6.34 7.90
C ILE A 231 -17.97 6.15 7.14
N GLU A 232 -18.03 5.48 6.00
CA GLU A 232 -16.84 5.08 5.22
C GLU A 232 -16.02 6.29 4.74
N ASP A 233 -16.68 7.40 4.41
CA ASP A 233 -16.04 8.64 3.94
C ASP A 233 -15.11 9.29 4.97
N PHE A 234 -15.23 8.91 6.25
CA PHE A 234 -14.30 9.33 7.30
C PHE A 234 -13.18 8.30 7.58
N THR A 235 -13.00 7.30 6.73
CA THR A 235 -11.86 6.39 6.88
C THR A 235 -10.55 7.16 6.62
N MET A 236 -9.62 7.07 7.56
CA MET A 236 -8.30 7.69 7.49
C MET A 236 -7.20 6.64 7.60
N TYR A 237 -6.11 6.83 6.85
CA TYR A 237 -4.88 6.05 6.97
C TYR A 237 -3.83 6.90 7.67
N LEU A 238 -3.61 6.67 8.97
CA LEU A 238 -2.74 7.46 9.81
C LEU A 238 -1.40 6.79 10.08
N MET A 239 -0.33 7.57 10.16
CA MET A 239 0.99 7.06 10.55
C MET A 239 0.97 6.53 11.98
N PRO A 240 1.81 5.50 12.30
CA PRO A 240 1.97 5.01 13.66
C PRO A 240 2.34 6.12 14.66
N GLY A 241 1.85 6.00 15.88
CA GLY A 241 2.07 6.95 16.96
C GLY A 241 0.85 7.08 17.88
N ASN A 242 0.82 8.10 18.71
CA ASN A 242 -0.36 8.41 19.50
C ASN A 242 -1.41 9.13 18.65
N LEU A 243 -2.67 8.80 18.82
CA LEU A 243 -3.74 9.37 18.02
C LEU A 243 -3.99 10.86 18.30
N GLY A 244 -3.66 11.33 19.51
CA GLY A 244 -3.87 12.72 19.91
C GLY A 244 -5.32 13.03 20.23
N GLU A 245 -5.79 14.23 19.85
CA GLU A 245 -7.16 14.65 20.03
C GLU A 245 -7.97 14.45 18.75
N VAL A 246 -9.18 13.93 18.87
CA VAL A 246 -10.16 13.88 17.79
C VAL A 246 -11.24 14.94 18.03
N VAL A 247 -11.48 15.77 17.04
CA VAL A 247 -12.49 16.80 17.04
C VAL A 247 -13.59 16.40 16.06
N VAL A 248 -14.83 16.34 16.55
CA VAL A 248 -16.01 15.97 15.75
C VAL A 248 -16.95 17.15 15.70
N THR A 249 -17.35 17.55 14.50
CA THR A 249 -18.37 18.61 14.28
C THR A 249 -19.67 17.96 13.82
N ILE A 250 -20.76 18.24 14.54
CA ILE A 250 -22.09 17.68 14.29
C ILE A 250 -23.09 18.83 14.12
N ASN A 251 -23.97 18.74 13.11
CA ASN A 251 -25.00 19.74 12.78
C ASN A 251 -24.46 21.15 12.56
N ASN A 252 -23.22 21.32 12.14
CA ASN A 252 -22.49 22.59 12.06
C ASN A 252 -22.49 23.39 13.40
N ASP A 253 -22.65 22.68 14.51
CA ASP A 253 -22.56 23.24 15.86
C ASP A 253 -21.11 23.32 16.36
N ASP A 254 -20.90 23.77 17.58
CA ASP A 254 -19.58 23.82 18.22
C ASP A 254 -18.93 22.45 18.23
N PRO A 255 -17.66 22.34 17.74
CA PRO A 255 -16.95 21.07 17.69
C PRO A 255 -16.73 20.47 19.08
N LYS A 256 -16.82 19.16 19.19
CA LYS A 256 -16.52 18.38 20.39
C LYS A 256 -15.14 17.78 20.29
N THR A 257 -14.30 18.05 21.28
CA THR A 257 -12.95 17.50 21.37
C THR A 257 -12.93 16.30 22.29
N ILE A 258 -12.35 15.20 21.81
CA ILE A 258 -12.18 13.95 22.53
C ILE A 258 -10.69 13.66 22.63
N ASP A 259 -10.17 13.52 23.82
CA ASP A 259 -8.78 13.18 24.07
C ASP A 259 -8.56 11.66 23.88
N LEU A 260 -7.78 11.30 22.88
CA LEU A 260 -7.36 9.93 22.57
C LEU A 260 -5.82 9.76 22.65
N SER A 261 -5.15 10.66 23.37
CA SER A 261 -3.68 10.65 23.49
C SER A 261 -3.10 9.38 24.12
N ASP A 262 -3.91 8.63 24.88
CA ASP A 262 -3.56 7.32 25.42
C ASP A 262 -3.75 6.16 24.41
N VAL A 263 -4.32 6.43 23.22
CA VAL A 263 -4.55 5.43 22.18
C VAL A 263 -3.35 5.42 21.23
N GLU A 264 -2.53 4.38 21.37
CA GLU A 264 -1.41 4.12 20.47
C GLU A 264 -1.88 3.36 19.23
N ILE A 265 -1.51 3.85 18.05
CA ILE A 265 -1.78 3.20 16.77
C ILE A 265 -0.47 2.72 16.15
N SER A 266 -0.53 1.55 15.51
CA SER A 266 0.59 0.96 14.77
C SER A 266 0.20 0.65 13.34
N GLY A 267 1.17 0.40 12.49
CA GLY A 267 0.91 -0.16 11.16
C GLY A 267 0.24 -1.53 11.24
N GLU A 268 -0.40 -1.95 10.16
CA GLU A 268 -1.08 -3.25 10.04
C GLU A 268 -2.29 -3.46 10.98
N VAL A 269 -2.80 -2.41 11.62
CA VAL A 269 -3.99 -2.49 12.44
C VAL A 269 -5.12 -1.62 11.90
N GLN A 270 -6.34 -2.03 12.19
CA GLN A 270 -7.55 -1.24 12.01
C GLN A 270 -8.07 -0.82 13.38
N LEU A 271 -8.18 0.48 13.59
CA LEU A 271 -8.80 1.08 14.76
C LEU A 271 -10.22 1.51 14.42
N ASN A 272 -11.19 1.00 15.15
CA ASN A 272 -12.58 1.48 15.05
C ASN A 272 -12.89 2.33 16.28
N ILE A 273 -13.35 3.56 16.04
CA ILE A 273 -13.77 4.50 17.06
C ILE A 273 -15.28 4.66 16.92
N ASN A 274 -16.04 4.31 17.95
CA ASN A 274 -17.47 4.50 17.97
C ASN A 274 -17.83 5.67 18.88
N PHE A 275 -18.54 6.64 18.32
CA PHE A 275 -19.10 7.79 19.03
C PHE A 275 -20.59 7.56 19.30
N GLU A 276 -20.97 7.55 20.58
CA GLU A 276 -22.37 7.62 21.00
C GLU A 276 -22.74 9.09 21.24
N VAL A 277 -23.62 9.62 20.42
CA VAL A 277 -24.07 11.01 20.44
C VAL A 277 -25.30 11.15 21.34
N ASP A 278 -25.20 12.04 22.31
CA ASP A 278 -26.34 12.50 23.15
C ASP A 278 -26.51 14.01 23.01
N LEU A 279 -27.70 14.53 23.26
CA LEU A 279 -28.00 15.98 23.26
C LEU A 279 -27.08 16.81 24.17
N ALA A 280 -26.55 16.21 25.23
CA ALA A 280 -25.76 16.89 26.25
C ALA A 280 -24.28 16.52 26.21
N ASP A 281 -23.91 15.38 25.64
CA ASP A 281 -22.56 14.84 25.73
C ASP A 281 -22.26 13.88 24.57
N MET A 282 -20.98 13.63 24.29
CA MET A 282 -20.54 12.62 23.35
C MET A 282 -19.62 11.63 24.07
N LYS A 283 -19.97 10.37 24.02
CA LYS A 283 -19.14 9.27 24.54
C LYS A 283 -18.49 8.54 23.39
N PHE A 284 -17.39 7.90 23.66
CA PHE A 284 -16.73 7.07 22.66
C PHE A 284 -16.28 5.73 23.24
N THR A 285 -16.17 4.76 22.35
CA THR A 285 -15.51 3.47 22.61
C THR A 285 -14.55 3.16 21.46
N THR A 286 -13.44 2.50 21.78
CA THR A 286 -12.47 2.11 20.78
C THR A 286 -12.36 0.59 20.71
N SER A 287 -12.12 0.06 19.52
CA SER A 287 -11.71 -1.33 19.34
C SER A 287 -10.59 -1.40 18.30
N VAL A 288 -9.57 -2.20 18.59
CA VAL A 288 -8.44 -2.42 17.70
C VAL A 288 -8.52 -3.84 17.16
N THR A 289 -8.41 -3.96 15.84
CA THR A 289 -8.36 -5.25 15.16
C THR A 289 -7.15 -5.29 14.23
N LYS A 290 -6.66 -6.49 13.89
CA LYS A 290 -5.66 -6.60 12.83
C LYS A 290 -6.32 -6.21 11.51
N TRP A 291 -5.64 -5.39 10.72
CA TRP A 291 -6.10 -5.06 9.40
C TRP A 291 -5.97 -6.28 8.48
N VAL A 292 -7.06 -6.66 7.84
CA VAL A 292 -7.13 -7.76 6.89
C VAL A 292 -7.89 -7.25 5.67
N ASP A 293 -7.25 -7.24 4.51
CA ASP A 293 -7.89 -6.87 3.26
C ASP A 293 -9.00 -7.88 2.91
N GLY A 294 -10.17 -7.38 2.53
CA GLY A 294 -11.29 -8.20 2.07
C GLY A 294 -12.11 -8.91 3.15
N GLY A 295 -11.90 -8.64 4.45
CA GLY A 295 -12.68 -9.27 5.52
C GLY A 295 -12.75 -8.47 6.82
N THR A 296 -13.87 -8.55 7.51
CA THR A 296 -14.01 -8.05 8.89
C THR A 296 -13.56 -9.11 9.87
N ALA A 297 -12.35 -9.01 10.42
CA ALA A 297 -11.95 -9.82 11.56
C ALA A 297 -12.39 -9.13 12.85
N SER A 298 -13.36 -9.68 13.56
CA SER A 298 -13.73 -9.26 14.92
C SER A 298 -12.94 -10.07 15.95
N GLY A 299 -11.96 -9.45 16.57
CA GLY A 299 -11.21 -10.01 17.69
C GLY A 299 -10.87 -8.91 18.68
N ASN A 300 -11.36 -9.03 19.92
CA ASN A 300 -10.95 -8.13 21.00
C ASN A 300 -9.51 -8.48 21.41
N ILE A 301 -8.62 -7.52 21.34
CA ILE A 301 -7.30 -7.59 21.97
C ILE A 301 -7.47 -7.02 23.38
N SER A 302 -7.36 -7.88 24.38
CA SER A 302 -7.35 -7.50 25.80
C SER A 302 -5.94 -7.19 26.26
#